data_5bdd747f7a9063af87171ddde7ab9559
#
_entry.id   5bdd747f7a9063af87171ddde7ab9559
#
_cell.length_a   1.000
_cell.length_b   1.000
_cell.length_c   1.000
_cell.angle_alpha   90.00
_cell.angle_beta   90.00
_cell.angle_gamma   90.00
#
_symmetry.space_group_name_H-M   'P 1'
#
loop_
_entity.id
_entity.type
_entity.pdbx_description
1 polymer ?
#
loop_
_entity_poly.entity_id
_entity_poly.type
_entity_poly.pdbx_seq_one_letter_code
_entity_poly.pdbx_strand_id
1 'polypeptide(L)'
;MPTGPATDRSANPRAILERITLQMASSLDLQVVLATITQGLVEELDAAFARIWLLGPGDLCTNCYKATDCENRSRCLHLEASAGLYTNLTGESRRIPLGALKIGKIAQGSGPIFTNDVLGDDRLPNKQWMTDNGLHSFAGHPLKFRWELLGVIAMFGRRPLSGEEFERLAVFANEAAIAIKNAQLFTEVQQLKDRLQAENLYLREEIKLEHNFEEIIGESQSIKAVLRSIEQVAPTDSTVLIRGDTGTGKELIARAVHHMSPRRTRSLVKVNCGAIPATLLESELFGHEKGAFTGALQRRIGRFELADGGTIFLDEVGELPLDAQVK
;
A
#
# COMPACT_ATOMS: atom_id res chain seq x y z
N MET A 1 35.13 -9.11 -38.48
CA MET A 1 35.00 -8.51 -37.14
C MET A 1 34.48 -7.10 -37.29
N PRO A 2 33.27 -6.76 -36.87
CA PRO A 2 32.85 -5.39 -36.75
C PRO A 2 33.06 -4.94 -35.29
N THR A 3 33.82 -3.90 -35.12
CA THR A 3 34.04 -3.17 -33.89
C THR A 3 32.74 -2.45 -33.52
N GLY A 4 32.15 -2.84 -32.39
CA GLY A 4 31.01 -2.14 -31.81
C GLY A 4 31.39 -0.71 -31.41
N PRO A 5 30.43 0.21 -31.37
CA PRO A 5 30.69 1.60 -31.03
C PRO A 5 31.15 1.72 -29.57
N ALA A 6 32.33 2.31 -29.38
CA ALA A 6 32.83 2.75 -28.09
C ALA A 6 31.84 3.78 -27.52
N THR A 7 31.15 3.45 -26.44
CA THR A 7 30.35 4.40 -25.67
C THR A 7 31.29 5.49 -25.13
N ASP A 8 31.05 6.71 -25.57
CA ASP A 8 31.76 7.91 -25.15
C ASP A 8 31.53 8.11 -23.64
N ARG A 9 32.50 7.72 -22.80
CA ARG A 9 32.48 7.80 -21.33
C ARG A 9 32.83 9.20 -20.78
N SER A 10 32.81 10.24 -21.64
CA SER A 10 33.12 11.63 -21.26
C SER A 10 31.90 12.47 -20.87
N ALA A 11 30.75 11.84 -20.61
CA ALA A 11 29.59 12.58 -20.15
C ALA A 11 29.85 13.21 -18.77
N ASN A 12 29.67 14.53 -18.69
CA ASN A 12 29.83 15.30 -17.46
C ASN A 12 29.00 14.70 -16.32
N PRO A 13 29.61 14.31 -15.17
CA PRO A 13 28.89 13.67 -14.04
C PRO A 13 27.68 14.46 -13.56
N ARG A 14 27.67 15.77 -13.77
CA ARG A 14 26.59 16.68 -13.41
C ARG A 14 25.39 16.54 -14.35
N ALA A 15 25.62 16.36 -15.64
CA ALA A 15 24.58 16.15 -16.64
C ALA A 15 23.88 14.79 -16.45
N ILE A 16 24.60 13.81 -15.95
CA ILE A 16 24.11 12.47 -15.62
C ILE A 16 23.11 12.55 -14.46
N LEU A 17 23.50 13.19 -13.35
CA LEU A 17 22.65 13.37 -12.18
C LEU A 17 21.37 14.14 -12.54
N GLU A 18 21.50 15.22 -13.32
CA GLU A 18 20.36 16.01 -13.80
C GLU A 18 19.38 15.17 -14.62
N ARG A 19 19.89 14.29 -15.51
CA ARG A 19 19.04 13.40 -16.33
C ARG A 19 18.24 12.42 -15.47
N ILE A 20 18.88 11.77 -14.50
CA ILE A 20 18.22 10.82 -13.62
C ILE A 20 17.19 11.52 -12.73
N THR A 21 17.54 12.69 -12.19
CA THR A 21 16.63 13.51 -11.39
C THR A 21 15.38 13.90 -12.21
N LEU A 22 15.54 14.29 -13.47
CA LEU A 22 14.42 14.56 -14.36
C LEU A 22 13.57 13.31 -14.64
N GLN A 23 14.20 12.16 -14.85
CA GLN A 23 13.50 10.90 -15.05
C GLN A 23 12.74 10.46 -13.79
N MET A 24 13.34 10.59 -12.60
CA MET A 24 12.67 10.33 -11.33
C MET A 24 11.46 11.25 -11.12
N ALA A 25 11.57 12.52 -11.49
CA ALA A 25 10.50 13.50 -11.36
C ALA A 25 9.38 13.33 -12.42
N SER A 26 9.62 12.57 -13.49
CA SER A 26 8.66 12.39 -14.60
C SER A 26 7.55 11.40 -14.31
N SER A 27 7.65 10.58 -13.25
CA SER A 27 6.65 9.59 -12.88
C SER A 27 6.23 9.75 -11.43
N LEU A 28 4.94 9.53 -11.19
CA LEU A 28 4.34 9.45 -9.86
C LEU A 28 3.96 8.01 -9.49
N ASP A 29 4.29 7.05 -10.36
CA ASP A 29 4.19 5.63 -10.04
C ASP A 29 5.44 5.19 -9.27
N LEU A 30 5.22 4.71 -8.04
CA LEU A 30 6.30 4.32 -7.12
C LEU A 30 7.20 3.24 -7.72
N GLN A 31 6.63 2.25 -8.40
CA GLN A 31 7.42 1.15 -8.98
C GLN A 31 8.29 1.64 -10.14
N VAL A 32 7.77 2.54 -10.96
CA VAL A 32 8.55 3.19 -12.04
C VAL A 32 9.68 4.02 -11.46
N VAL A 33 9.42 4.80 -10.41
CA VAL A 33 10.43 5.60 -9.72
C VAL A 33 11.54 4.71 -9.15
N LEU A 34 11.19 3.64 -8.43
CA LEU A 34 12.15 2.72 -7.83
C LEU A 34 13.01 2.00 -8.88
N ALA A 35 12.39 1.57 -9.99
CA ALA A 35 13.11 0.95 -11.10
C ALA A 35 14.09 1.94 -11.76
N THR A 36 13.65 3.17 -12.01
CA THR A 36 14.50 4.24 -12.57
C THR A 36 15.72 4.52 -11.69
N ILE A 37 15.51 4.59 -10.36
CA ILE A 37 16.59 4.83 -9.41
C ILE A 37 17.61 3.69 -9.44
N THR A 38 17.16 2.43 -9.33
CA THR A 38 18.06 1.27 -9.27
C THR A 38 18.79 1.09 -10.60
N GLN A 39 18.12 1.28 -11.72
CA GLN A 39 18.74 1.22 -13.03
C GLN A 39 19.75 2.34 -13.25
N GLY A 40 19.46 3.55 -12.81
CA GLY A 40 20.38 4.70 -12.87
C GLY A 40 21.68 4.45 -12.10
N LEU A 41 21.64 3.79 -10.94
CA LEU A 41 22.86 3.41 -10.22
C LEU A 41 23.73 2.41 -11.00
N VAL A 42 23.10 1.47 -11.70
CA VAL A 42 23.82 0.47 -12.51
C VAL A 42 24.46 1.13 -13.73
N GLU A 43 23.72 1.98 -14.43
CA GLU A 43 24.19 2.58 -15.69
C GLU A 43 25.22 3.70 -15.49
N GLU A 44 25.02 4.52 -14.47
CA GLU A 44 25.75 5.77 -14.29
C GLU A 44 26.86 5.70 -13.22
N LEU A 45 26.68 4.89 -12.19
CA LEU A 45 27.70 4.64 -11.16
C LEU A 45 28.45 3.33 -11.34
N ASP A 46 28.24 2.62 -12.47
CA ASP A 46 28.87 1.35 -12.79
C ASP A 46 28.69 0.30 -11.67
N ALA A 47 27.51 0.34 -11.02
CA ALA A 47 27.19 -0.63 -10.00
C ALA A 47 26.97 -2.01 -10.64
N ALA A 48 27.54 -3.05 -10.07
CA ALA A 48 27.26 -4.43 -10.50
C ALA A 48 25.78 -4.77 -10.29
N PHE A 49 25.22 -4.32 -9.18
CA PHE A 49 23.78 -4.29 -8.95
C PHE A 49 23.43 -3.27 -7.85
N ALA A 50 22.19 -2.81 -7.86
CA ALA A 50 21.64 -1.87 -6.91
C ALA A 50 20.29 -2.35 -6.40
N ARG A 51 19.96 -1.99 -5.15
CA ARG A 51 18.71 -2.37 -4.48
C ARG A 51 18.16 -1.24 -3.64
N ILE A 52 16.84 -1.23 -3.54
CA ILE A 52 16.11 -0.36 -2.62
C ILE A 52 15.21 -1.20 -1.73
N TRP A 53 15.32 -0.95 -0.43
CA TRP A 53 14.41 -1.45 0.58
C TRP A 53 13.62 -0.28 1.13
N LEU A 54 12.29 -0.40 1.17
CA LEU A 54 11.42 0.57 1.82
C LEU A 54 10.98 0.05 3.19
N LEU A 55 10.78 0.97 4.11
CA LEU A 55 10.30 0.65 5.45
C LEU A 55 8.81 0.36 5.40
N GLY A 56 8.41 -0.82 5.84
CA GLY A 56 7.04 -1.29 5.87
C GLY A 56 6.69 -2.02 7.16
N PRO A 57 5.45 -2.51 7.31
CA PRO A 57 5.03 -3.30 8.46
C PRO A 57 5.73 -4.65 8.50
N GLY A 58 5.78 -5.26 9.68
CA GLY A 58 6.25 -6.63 9.83
C GLY A 58 5.18 -7.63 9.36
N ASP A 59 5.37 -8.19 8.18
CA ASP A 59 4.41 -9.07 7.50
C ASP A 59 4.80 -10.56 7.51
N LEU A 60 6.09 -10.88 7.47
CA LEU A 60 6.61 -12.25 7.38
C LEU A 60 7.35 -12.72 8.64
N CYS A 61 7.04 -12.15 9.80
CA CYS A 61 7.81 -12.35 11.03
C CYS A 61 7.92 -13.81 11.48
N THR A 62 6.92 -14.64 11.20
CA THR A 62 6.94 -16.09 11.54
C THR A 62 7.88 -16.89 10.65
N ASN A 63 8.07 -16.48 9.40
CA ASN A 63 8.87 -17.18 8.38
C ASN A 63 10.11 -16.37 7.94
N CYS A 64 10.46 -15.33 8.68
CA CYS A 64 11.63 -14.52 8.39
C CYS A 64 12.90 -15.27 8.80
N TYR A 65 13.89 -15.37 7.89
CA TYR A 65 15.17 -16.02 8.17
C TYR A 65 15.97 -15.35 9.30
N LYS A 66 15.63 -14.11 9.66
CA LYS A 66 16.21 -13.32 10.76
C LYS A 66 15.23 -13.09 11.92
N ALA A 67 14.23 -13.95 12.08
CA ALA A 67 13.22 -13.81 13.13
C ALA A 67 13.82 -13.82 14.56
N THR A 68 14.91 -14.55 14.77
CA THR A 68 15.64 -14.62 16.05
C THR A 68 16.35 -13.33 16.41
N ASP A 69 16.85 -12.60 15.41
CA ASP A 69 17.63 -11.38 15.58
C ASP A 69 16.74 -10.12 15.51
N CYS A 70 15.41 -10.29 15.39
CA CYS A 70 14.46 -9.20 15.18
C CYS A 70 13.87 -8.73 16.51
N GLU A 71 14.33 -7.62 17.02
CA GLU A 71 13.80 -6.99 18.24
C GLU A 71 12.43 -6.33 18.03
N ASN A 72 12.19 -5.77 16.84
CA ASN A 72 10.96 -5.05 16.52
C ASN A 72 10.25 -5.69 15.34
N ARG A 73 9.17 -6.44 15.64
CA ARG A 73 8.35 -7.12 14.63
C ARG A 73 7.28 -6.23 14.00
N SER A 74 7.12 -4.99 14.46
CA SER A 74 6.11 -4.08 13.91
C SER A 74 6.54 -3.42 12.59
N ARG A 75 7.85 -3.32 12.34
CA ARG A 75 8.42 -2.67 11.16
C ARG A 75 9.64 -3.43 10.66
N CYS A 76 9.75 -3.56 9.34
CA CYS A 76 10.96 -4.09 8.72
C CYS A 76 11.19 -3.47 7.33
N LEU A 77 12.36 -3.72 6.75
CA LEU A 77 12.72 -3.26 5.42
C LEU A 77 12.27 -4.29 4.38
N HIS A 78 11.48 -3.86 3.42
CA HIS A 78 10.96 -4.64 2.31
C HIS A 78 11.76 -4.34 1.04
N LEU A 79 12.31 -5.36 0.40
CA LEU A 79 12.99 -5.21 -0.90
C LEU A 79 11.94 -4.91 -1.96
N GLU A 80 11.97 -3.69 -2.51
CA GLU A 80 10.99 -3.19 -3.47
C GLU A 80 11.56 -3.01 -4.89
N ALA A 81 12.88 -2.85 -5.02
CA ALA A 81 13.52 -2.76 -6.34
C ALA A 81 14.92 -3.36 -6.33
N SER A 82 15.30 -3.94 -7.47
CA SER A 82 16.64 -4.48 -7.72
C SER A 82 16.96 -4.39 -9.21
N ALA A 83 18.15 -3.89 -9.56
CA ALA A 83 18.62 -3.79 -10.94
C ALA A 83 20.09 -4.28 -11.06
N GLY A 84 20.51 -4.63 -12.28
CA GLY A 84 21.83 -5.11 -12.60
C GLY A 84 21.95 -6.64 -12.51
N LEU A 85 23.05 -7.14 -11.95
CA LEU A 85 23.39 -8.56 -11.90
C LEU A 85 22.32 -9.44 -11.24
N TYR A 86 21.56 -8.90 -10.32
CA TYR A 86 20.55 -9.61 -9.58
C TYR A 86 19.26 -8.79 -9.47
N THR A 87 18.22 -9.22 -10.17
CA THR A 87 16.95 -8.50 -10.27
C THR A 87 15.81 -9.11 -9.45
N ASN A 88 16.05 -10.31 -8.86
CA ASN A 88 15.02 -11.00 -8.10
C ASN A 88 14.72 -10.30 -6.76
N LEU A 89 13.43 -10.04 -6.49
CA LEU A 89 12.93 -9.44 -5.25
C LEU A 89 12.57 -10.47 -4.18
N THR A 90 12.67 -11.76 -4.50
CA THR A 90 12.40 -12.86 -3.57
C THR A 90 13.69 -13.31 -2.86
N GLY A 91 13.60 -14.26 -1.94
CA GLY A 91 14.73 -14.83 -1.23
C GLY A 91 14.97 -14.19 0.15
N GLU A 92 16.14 -14.49 0.75
CA GLU A 92 16.46 -14.12 2.12
C GLU A 92 16.50 -12.61 2.37
N SER A 93 16.96 -11.84 1.39
CA SER A 93 17.07 -10.38 1.50
C SER A 93 15.75 -9.62 1.28
N ARG A 94 14.64 -10.33 0.99
CA ARG A 94 13.33 -9.70 0.73
C ARG A 94 12.79 -8.93 1.95
N ARG A 95 13.16 -9.38 3.15
CA ARG A 95 12.82 -8.71 4.42
C ARG A 95 14.06 -8.63 5.29
N ILE A 96 14.40 -7.42 5.72
CA ILE A 96 15.55 -7.18 6.60
C ILE A 96 15.08 -6.44 7.85
N PRO A 97 15.22 -7.05 9.05
CA PRO A 97 14.91 -6.36 10.31
C PRO A 97 15.78 -5.11 10.51
N LEU A 98 15.25 -4.11 11.19
CA LEU A 98 16.04 -2.98 11.67
C LEU A 98 17.15 -3.49 12.58
N GLY A 99 18.37 -2.97 12.40
CA GLY A 99 19.57 -3.42 13.12
C GLY A 99 20.28 -4.64 12.55
N ALA A 100 19.59 -5.46 11.73
CA ALA A 100 20.20 -6.63 11.12
C ALA A 100 21.02 -6.29 9.87
N LEU A 101 22.14 -6.94 9.69
CA LEU A 101 23.06 -6.74 8.55
C LEU A 101 23.46 -5.26 8.40
N LYS A 102 24.15 -4.90 7.32
CA LYS A 102 24.49 -3.49 7.02
C LYS A 102 23.24 -2.65 6.74
N ILE A 103 22.31 -3.20 5.95
CA ILE A 103 21.09 -2.51 5.54
C ILE A 103 20.23 -2.14 6.73
N GLY A 104 19.97 -3.09 7.64
CA GLY A 104 19.21 -2.83 8.85
C GLY A 104 19.90 -1.87 9.82
N LYS A 105 21.25 -1.89 9.90
CA LYS A 105 22.02 -0.92 10.71
C LYS A 105 21.93 0.49 10.17
N ILE A 106 22.01 0.68 8.84
CA ILE A 106 21.78 1.97 8.19
C ILE A 106 20.40 2.50 8.56
N ALA A 107 19.37 1.65 8.48
CA ALA A 107 18.01 2.03 8.82
C ALA A 107 17.83 2.33 10.32
N GLN A 108 18.56 1.67 11.20
CA GLN A 108 18.51 1.91 12.64
C GLN A 108 19.19 3.22 13.07
N GLY A 109 19.95 3.85 12.17
CA GLY A 109 20.58 5.13 12.45
C GLY A 109 22.10 5.14 12.51
N SER A 110 22.76 4.04 12.11
CA SER A 110 24.24 4.00 12.04
C SER A 110 24.84 4.91 10.96
N GLY A 111 23.98 5.62 10.21
CA GLY A 111 24.42 6.45 9.09
C GLY A 111 24.74 5.63 7.83
N PRO A 112 25.27 6.29 6.78
CA PRO A 112 25.72 5.61 5.57
C PRO A 112 26.89 4.65 5.87
N ILE A 113 26.93 3.55 5.15
CA ILE A 113 28.00 2.55 5.29
C ILE A 113 28.65 2.30 3.92
N PHE A 114 29.96 2.28 3.91
CA PHE A 114 30.78 2.05 2.75
C PHE A 114 31.95 1.10 3.09
N THR A 115 32.30 0.20 2.17
CA THR A 115 33.49 -0.65 2.27
C THR A 115 33.99 -1.06 0.90
N ASN A 116 35.31 -1.15 0.74
CA ASN A 116 35.98 -1.73 -0.42
C ASN A 116 36.48 -3.16 -0.16
N ASP A 117 36.13 -3.73 0.99
CA ASP A 117 36.42 -5.11 1.35
C ASP A 117 35.11 -5.80 1.77
N VAL A 118 34.33 -6.26 0.77
CA VAL A 118 33.06 -6.97 1.03
C VAL A 118 33.31 -8.40 1.52
N LEU A 119 34.48 -9.00 1.21
CA LEU A 119 34.79 -10.36 1.62
C LEU A 119 35.30 -10.43 3.06
N GLY A 120 36.00 -9.41 3.52
CA GLY A 120 36.47 -9.27 4.91
C GLY A 120 35.33 -8.83 5.89
N ASP A 121 34.19 -8.39 5.41
CA ASP A 121 33.11 -7.89 6.25
C ASP A 121 32.08 -8.97 6.60
N ASP A 122 32.09 -9.43 7.85
CA ASP A 122 31.19 -10.49 8.34
C ASP A 122 29.71 -10.08 8.42
N ARG A 123 29.40 -8.79 8.23
CA ARG A 123 28.02 -8.27 8.20
C ARG A 123 27.35 -8.43 6.83
N LEU A 124 28.08 -8.94 5.84
CA LEU A 124 27.56 -9.27 4.52
C LEU A 124 27.36 -10.80 4.41
N PRO A 125 26.16 -11.25 4.05
CA PRO A 125 25.88 -12.66 3.83
C PRO A 125 26.43 -13.14 2.48
N ASN A 126 26.61 -14.46 2.34
CA ASN A 126 26.89 -15.11 1.06
C ASN A 126 28.21 -14.70 0.37
N LYS A 127 29.34 -14.79 1.12
CA LYS A 127 30.68 -14.42 0.64
C LYS A 127 31.09 -15.18 -0.62
N GLN A 128 30.72 -16.48 -0.74
CA GLN A 128 31.05 -17.27 -1.92
C GLN A 128 30.43 -16.68 -3.18
N TRP A 129 29.14 -16.33 -3.13
CA TRP A 129 28.47 -15.71 -4.25
C TRP A 129 29.09 -14.36 -4.62
N MET A 130 29.54 -13.57 -3.65
CA MET A 130 30.22 -12.29 -3.88
C MET A 130 31.58 -12.53 -4.62
N THR A 131 32.33 -13.54 -4.21
CA THR A 131 33.57 -13.93 -4.88
C THR A 131 33.30 -14.37 -6.31
N ASP A 132 32.35 -15.26 -6.53
CA ASP A 132 32.00 -15.81 -7.85
C ASP A 132 31.55 -14.70 -8.83
N ASN A 133 30.98 -13.60 -8.34
CA ASN A 133 30.55 -12.48 -9.14
C ASN A 133 31.54 -11.30 -9.16
N GLY A 134 32.69 -11.43 -8.55
CA GLY A 134 33.77 -10.43 -8.55
C GLY A 134 33.37 -9.13 -7.84
N LEU A 135 32.58 -9.21 -6.76
CA LEU A 135 32.17 -8.03 -5.99
C LEU A 135 33.25 -7.63 -5.00
N HIS A 136 33.64 -6.36 -5.02
CA HIS A 136 34.71 -5.79 -4.19
C HIS A 136 34.20 -4.70 -3.22
N SER A 137 33.21 -3.96 -3.63
CA SER A 137 32.75 -2.80 -2.87
C SER A 137 31.25 -2.84 -2.57
N PHE A 138 30.89 -2.19 -1.48
CA PHE A 138 29.51 -1.96 -1.05
C PHE A 138 29.38 -0.51 -0.59
N ALA A 139 28.31 0.13 -1.00
CA ALA A 139 27.89 1.42 -0.48
C ALA A 139 26.39 1.41 -0.21
N GLY A 140 25.99 1.95 0.93
CA GLY A 140 24.57 2.07 1.30
C GLY A 140 24.29 3.37 2.01
N HIS A 141 23.15 3.97 1.66
CA HIS A 141 22.66 5.22 2.23
C HIS A 141 21.22 5.08 2.72
N PRO A 142 20.85 5.75 3.83
CA PRO A 142 19.46 5.87 4.23
C PRO A 142 18.72 6.77 3.23
N LEU A 143 17.50 6.40 2.87
CA LEU A 143 16.55 7.24 2.16
C LEU A 143 15.74 8.00 3.20
N LYS A 144 16.05 9.28 3.39
CA LYS A 144 15.41 10.13 4.39
C LYS A 144 14.73 11.32 3.73
N PHE A 145 13.48 11.53 4.09
CA PHE A 145 12.75 12.75 3.76
C PHE A 145 12.54 13.55 5.05
N ARG A 146 13.24 14.68 5.18
CA ARG A 146 13.35 15.43 6.45
C ARG A 146 13.90 14.51 7.56
N TRP A 147 13.09 14.22 8.60
CA TRP A 147 13.42 13.31 9.72
C TRP A 147 12.81 11.92 9.59
N GLU A 148 12.02 11.68 8.53
CA GLU A 148 11.37 10.38 8.26
C GLU A 148 12.32 9.46 7.49
N LEU A 149 12.55 8.26 8.00
CA LEU A 149 13.23 7.20 7.26
C LEU A 149 12.21 6.51 6.34
N LEU A 150 12.43 6.59 5.05
CA LEU A 150 11.63 5.89 4.04
C LEU A 150 12.18 4.49 3.74
N GLY A 151 13.51 4.32 3.84
CA GLY A 151 14.15 3.07 3.49
C GLY A 151 15.67 3.18 3.41
N VAL A 152 16.26 2.26 2.65
CA VAL A 152 17.71 2.20 2.38
C VAL A 152 17.95 1.90 0.91
N ILE A 153 18.87 2.62 0.30
CA ILE A 153 19.41 2.34 -1.01
C ILE A 153 20.83 1.77 -0.85
N ALA A 154 21.15 0.72 -1.61
CA ALA A 154 22.50 0.16 -1.60
C ALA A 154 22.93 -0.30 -2.98
N MET A 155 24.23 -0.24 -3.22
CA MET A 155 24.87 -0.76 -4.42
C MET A 155 26.10 -1.60 -4.10
N PHE A 156 26.41 -2.50 -5.00
CA PHE A 156 27.63 -3.31 -5.00
C PHE A 156 28.43 -3.05 -6.29
N GLY A 157 29.71 -2.92 -6.16
CA GLY A 157 30.63 -2.68 -7.30
C GLY A 157 31.64 -3.81 -7.47
N ARG A 158 32.14 -3.97 -8.72
CA ARG A 158 33.24 -4.88 -9.06
C ARG A 158 34.61 -4.24 -8.91
N ARG A 159 34.67 -2.98 -8.60
CA ARG A 159 35.89 -2.21 -8.34
C ARG A 159 35.75 -1.44 -7.02
N PRO A 160 36.89 -1.04 -6.43
CA PRO A 160 36.86 -0.13 -5.31
C PRO A 160 36.14 1.17 -5.67
N LEU A 161 35.32 1.69 -4.75
CA LEU A 161 34.68 3.00 -4.83
C LEU A 161 35.59 4.05 -4.23
N SER A 162 35.63 5.23 -4.83
CA SER A 162 36.27 6.40 -4.26
C SER A 162 35.36 7.11 -3.26
N GLY A 163 35.93 7.94 -2.39
CA GLY A 163 35.14 8.79 -1.48
C GLY A 163 34.19 9.73 -2.23
N GLU A 164 34.61 10.24 -3.39
CA GLU A 164 33.77 11.11 -4.24
C GLU A 164 32.56 10.37 -4.82
N GLU A 165 32.72 9.10 -5.23
CA GLU A 165 31.61 8.29 -5.68
C GLU A 165 30.63 7.96 -4.55
N PHE A 166 31.14 7.78 -3.34
CA PHE A 166 30.30 7.59 -2.16
C PHE A 166 29.49 8.84 -1.82
N GLU A 167 30.10 10.03 -1.90
CA GLU A 167 29.38 11.32 -1.73
C GLU A 167 28.35 11.55 -2.84
N ARG A 168 28.64 11.14 -4.07
CA ARG A 168 27.66 11.18 -5.17
C ARG A 168 26.44 10.30 -4.87
N LEU A 169 26.65 9.11 -4.30
CA LEU A 169 25.56 8.24 -3.89
C LEU A 169 24.70 8.91 -2.80
N ALA A 170 25.28 9.71 -1.90
CA ALA A 170 24.53 10.46 -0.90
C ALA A 170 23.58 11.48 -1.53
N VAL A 171 24.05 12.25 -2.52
CA VAL A 171 23.22 13.20 -3.27
C VAL A 171 22.09 12.44 -3.99
N PHE A 172 22.42 11.34 -4.63
CA PHE A 172 21.47 10.49 -5.33
C PHE A 172 20.39 9.92 -4.38
N ALA A 173 20.79 9.48 -3.19
CA ALA A 173 19.87 8.97 -2.18
C ALA A 173 18.90 10.05 -1.66
N ASN A 174 19.33 11.30 -1.55
CA ASN A 174 18.49 12.41 -1.15
C ASN A 174 17.43 12.72 -2.23
N GLU A 175 17.83 12.82 -3.50
CA GLU A 175 16.90 13.02 -4.61
C GLU A 175 15.91 11.85 -4.76
N ALA A 176 16.41 10.62 -4.61
CA ALA A 176 15.60 9.41 -4.61
C ALA A 176 14.55 9.42 -3.48
N ALA A 177 14.94 9.86 -2.28
CA ALA A 177 14.00 9.95 -1.16
C ALA A 177 12.87 10.95 -1.43
N ILE A 178 13.18 12.10 -2.07
CA ILE A 178 12.17 13.09 -2.48
C ILE A 178 11.21 12.47 -3.50
N ALA A 179 11.74 11.83 -4.54
CA ALA A 179 10.93 11.21 -5.60
C ALA A 179 10.03 10.09 -5.06
N ILE A 180 10.57 9.23 -4.19
CA ILE A 180 9.81 8.15 -3.52
C ILE A 180 8.68 8.75 -2.66
N LYS A 181 8.99 9.77 -1.85
CA LYS A 181 7.97 10.40 -1.00
C LYS A 181 6.87 11.05 -1.82
N ASN A 182 7.22 11.73 -2.91
CA ASN A 182 6.24 12.32 -3.82
C ASN A 182 5.31 11.25 -4.44
N ALA A 183 5.85 10.12 -4.89
CA ALA A 183 5.06 9.02 -5.44
C ALA A 183 4.13 8.40 -4.38
N GLN A 184 4.62 8.21 -3.14
CA GLN A 184 3.81 7.72 -2.02
C GLN A 184 2.66 8.68 -1.69
N LEU A 185 2.96 9.99 -1.56
CA LEU A 185 1.95 11.01 -1.27
C LEU A 185 0.92 11.13 -2.40
N PHE A 186 1.35 11.02 -3.65
CA PHE A 186 0.42 11.03 -4.79
C PHE A 186 -0.54 9.84 -4.73
N THR A 187 -0.04 8.64 -4.43
CA THR A 187 -0.86 7.44 -4.28
C THR A 187 -1.88 7.61 -3.14
N GLU A 188 -1.45 8.13 -1.99
CA GLU A 188 -2.32 8.40 -0.84
C GLU A 188 -3.40 9.43 -1.19
N VAL A 189 -3.03 10.53 -1.86
CA VAL A 189 -4.00 11.56 -2.31
C VAL A 189 -5.02 10.97 -3.28
N GLN A 190 -4.62 10.12 -4.23
CA GLN A 190 -5.56 9.47 -5.13
C GLN A 190 -6.53 8.55 -4.38
N GLN A 191 -6.03 7.74 -3.45
CA GLN A 191 -6.89 6.87 -2.64
C GLN A 191 -7.90 7.67 -1.80
N LEU A 192 -7.46 8.76 -1.17
CA LEU A 192 -8.35 9.65 -0.41
C LEU A 192 -9.38 10.33 -1.30
N LYS A 193 -8.98 10.78 -2.50
CA LYS A 193 -9.89 11.36 -3.48
C LYS A 193 -10.95 10.35 -3.92
N ASP A 194 -10.54 9.14 -4.26
CA ASP A 194 -11.47 8.10 -4.72
C ASP A 194 -12.46 7.72 -3.61
N ARG A 195 -11.98 7.63 -2.35
CA ARG A 195 -12.83 7.41 -1.18
C ARG A 195 -13.83 8.56 -0.98
N LEU A 196 -13.37 9.82 -1.04
CA LEU A 196 -14.24 10.98 -0.90
C LEU A 196 -15.27 11.10 -2.03
N GLN A 197 -14.90 10.73 -3.27
CA GLN A 197 -15.84 10.72 -4.39
C GLN A 197 -16.93 9.67 -4.19
N ALA A 198 -16.57 8.47 -3.74
CA ALA A 198 -17.50 7.40 -3.44
C ALA A 198 -18.47 7.79 -2.31
N GLU A 199 -17.94 8.38 -1.24
CA GLU A 199 -18.73 8.88 -0.11
C GLU A 199 -19.68 10.02 -0.53
N ASN A 200 -19.19 10.96 -1.33
CA ASN A 200 -20.01 12.08 -1.83
C ASN A 200 -21.15 11.61 -2.73
N LEU A 201 -20.87 10.64 -3.62
CA LEU A 201 -21.91 10.05 -4.46
C LEU A 201 -22.98 9.38 -3.60
N TYR A 202 -22.55 8.59 -2.62
CA TYR A 202 -23.44 7.91 -1.69
C TYR A 202 -24.32 8.91 -0.91
N LEU A 203 -23.72 9.96 -0.33
CA LEU A 203 -24.45 10.99 0.40
C LEU A 203 -25.46 11.76 -0.47
N ARG A 204 -25.09 12.02 -1.74
CA ARG A 204 -26.03 12.67 -2.69
C ARG A 204 -27.22 11.77 -3.02
N GLU A 205 -27.02 10.47 -3.16
CA GLU A 205 -28.13 9.52 -3.35
C GLU A 205 -29.01 9.45 -2.09
N GLU A 206 -28.41 9.48 -0.91
CA GLU A 206 -29.13 9.47 0.37
C GLU A 206 -29.96 10.74 0.57
N ILE A 207 -29.40 11.94 0.31
CA ILE A 207 -30.13 13.23 0.39
C ILE A 207 -31.34 13.27 -0.57
N LYS A 208 -31.23 12.68 -1.78
CA LYS A 208 -32.38 12.58 -2.70
C LYS A 208 -33.47 11.69 -2.14
N LEU A 209 -33.15 10.73 -1.29
CA LEU A 209 -34.14 9.88 -0.61
C LEU A 209 -34.68 10.52 0.67
N GLU A 210 -33.92 11.38 1.36
CA GLU A 210 -34.34 12.04 2.61
C GLU A 210 -35.47 13.06 2.45
N HIS A 211 -35.69 13.59 1.25
CA HIS A 211 -36.81 14.52 1.01
C HIS A 211 -38.21 13.89 1.11
N ASN A 212 -38.32 12.57 1.44
CA ASN A 212 -39.60 11.88 1.61
C ASN A 212 -39.79 11.21 2.99
N PHE A 213 -39.09 11.69 4.04
CA PHE A 213 -39.23 11.06 5.36
C PHE A 213 -40.21 11.73 6.26
N GLU A 214 -41.43 11.21 6.23
CA GLU A 214 -42.36 11.33 7.34
C GLU A 214 -41.89 10.42 8.48
N GLU A 215 -41.87 10.93 9.71
CA GLU A 215 -41.59 10.16 10.93
C GLU A 215 -42.50 8.91 10.99
N ILE A 216 -42.05 7.82 11.63
CA ILE A 216 -42.86 6.62 11.83
C ILE A 216 -44.11 7.04 12.63
N ILE A 217 -45.20 7.19 11.94
CA ILE A 217 -46.48 7.61 12.53
C ILE A 217 -47.29 6.34 12.84
N GLY A 218 -47.64 6.14 14.12
CA GLY A 218 -48.48 5.04 14.52
C GLY A 218 -48.58 4.90 16.03
N GLU A 219 -49.80 4.60 16.52
CA GLU A 219 -50.07 4.41 17.94
C GLU A 219 -50.49 2.98 18.29
N SER A 220 -50.51 2.07 17.33
CA SER A 220 -50.89 0.68 17.58
C SER A 220 -49.96 0.00 18.59
N GLN A 221 -50.48 -0.96 19.34
CA GLN A 221 -49.65 -1.71 20.30
C GLN A 221 -48.49 -2.48 19.59
N SER A 222 -48.70 -2.92 18.37
CA SER A 222 -47.68 -3.62 17.55
C SER A 222 -46.52 -2.69 17.21
N ILE A 223 -46.78 -1.47 16.72
CA ILE A 223 -45.69 -0.54 16.40
C ILE A 223 -44.96 -0.07 17.67
N LYS A 224 -45.67 0.15 18.79
CA LYS A 224 -45.06 0.47 20.09
C LYS A 224 -44.15 -0.68 20.60
N ALA A 225 -44.48 -1.93 20.31
CA ALA A 225 -43.63 -3.07 20.63
C ALA A 225 -42.35 -3.09 19.78
N VAL A 226 -42.47 -2.79 18.46
CA VAL A 226 -41.31 -2.68 17.55
C VAL A 226 -40.37 -1.55 18.01
N LEU A 227 -40.93 -0.35 18.32
CA LEU A 227 -40.12 0.79 18.78
C LEU A 227 -39.35 0.47 20.07
N ARG A 228 -39.98 -0.22 21.02
CA ARG A 228 -39.29 -0.68 22.24
C ARG A 228 -38.16 -1.66 21.94
N SER A 229 -38.34 -2.56 20.95
CA SER A 229 -37.26 -3.48 20.52
C SER A 229 -36.10 -2.72 19.88
N ILE A 230 -36.38 -1.65 19.14
CA ILE A 230 -35.36 -0.76 18.58
C ILE A 230 -34.56 -0.11 19.71
N GLU A 231 -35.22 0.46 20.71
CA GLU A 231 -34.56 1.09 21.88
C GLU A 231 -33.62 0.14 22.60
N GLN A 232 -33.96 -1.15 22.66
CA GLN A 232 -33.15 -2.17 23.32
C GLN A 232 -31.93 -2.59 22.48
N VAL A 233 -32.09 -2.72 21.15
CA VAL A 233 -31.04 -3.30 20.29
C VAL A 233 -30.10 -2.22 19.73
N ALA A 234 -30.59 -1.01 19.47
CA ALA A 234 -29.81 0.05 18.83
C ALA A 234 -28.49 0.42 19.56
N PRO A 235 -28.41 0.41 20.92
CA PRO A 235 -27.18 0.68 21.63
C PRO A 235 -26.12 -0.45 21.54
N THR A 236 -26.49 -1.61 21.00
CA THR A 236 -25.63 -2.79 20.94
C THR A 236 -24.96 -2.93 19.57
N ASP A 237 -23.92 -3.77 19.48
CA ASP A 237 -23.28 -4.16 18.21
C ASP A 237 -23.92 -5.40 17.57
N SER A 238 -25.14 -5.77 17.99
CA SER A 238 -25.81 -6.97 17.51
C SER A 238 -26.33 -6.81 16.08
N THR A 239 -26.23 -7.87 15.29
CA THR A 239 -26.88 -7.96 13.98
C THR A 239 -28.39 -8.05 14.17
N VAL A 240 -29.15 -7.21 13.44
CA VAL A 240 -30.61 -7.11 13.54
C VAL A 240 -31.24 -7.68 12.27
N LEU A 241 -32.15 -8.64 12.41
CA LEU A 241 -32.99 -9.14 11.31
C LEU A 241 -34.38 -8.51 11.39
N ILE A 242 -34.72 -7.68 10.37
CA ILE A 242 -36.03 -7.05 10.24
C ILE A 242 -36.88 -7.91 9.31
N ARG A 243 -38.04 -8.38 9.78
CA ARG A 243 -38.99 -9.18 9.00
C ARG A 243 -40.29 -8.44 8.80
N GLY A 244 -40.85 -8.57 7.60
CA GLY A 244 -42.14 -8.00 7.22
C GLY A 244 -42.36 -8.05 5.72
N ASP A 245 -43.63 -7.92 5.30
CA ASP A 245 -43.99 -7.93 3.88
C ASP A 245 -43.42 -6.70 3.16
N THR A 246 -43.43 -6.73 1.82
CA THR A 246 -42.99 -5.59 1.00
C THR A 246 -43.91 -4.38 1.30
N GLY A 247 -43.28 -3.20 1.45
CA GLY A 247 -44.00 -1.96 1.74
C GLY A 247 -44.36 -1.72 3.22
N THR A 248 -44.01 -2.59 4.16
CA THR A 248 -44.33 -2.43 5.59
C THR A 248 -43.43 -1.42 6.33
N GLY A 249 -42.48 -0.77 5.65
CA GLY A 249 -41.62 0.24 6.26
C GLY A 249 -40.34 -0.33 6.89
N LYS A 250 -39.85 -1.50 6.46
CA LYS A 250 -38.61 -2.09 6.97
C LYS A 250 -37.42 -1.14 6.94
N GLU A 251 -37.31 -0.31 5.89
CA GLU A 251 -36.27 0.69 5.77
C GLU A 251 -36.37 1.79 6.85
N LEU A 252 -37.57 2.24 7.20
CA LEU A 252 -37.79 3.20 8.29
C LEU A 252 -37.31 2.64 9.63
N ILE A 253 -37.57 1.36 9.86
CA ILE A 253 -37.09 0.65 11.06
C ILE A 253 -35.57 0.58 11.09
N ALA A 254 -34.93 0.22 9.97
CA ALA A 254 -33.46 0.18 9.87
C ALA A 254 -32.82 1.54 10.15
N ARG A 255 -33.42 2.62 9.63
CA ARG A 255 -32.99 4.01 9.92
C ARG A 255 -33.16 4.36 11.39
N ALA A 256 -34.30 4.00 12.00
CA ALA A 256 -34.53 4.23 13.42
C ALA A 256 -33.48 3.52 14.29
N VAL A 257 -33.14 2.25 13.98
CA VAL A 257 -32.05 1.51 14.66
C VAL A 257 -30.73 2.27 14.52
N HIS A 258 -30.36 2.71 13.33
CA HIS A 258 -29.14 3.47 13.11
C HIS A 258 -29.11 4.79 13.88
N HIS A 259 -30.19 5.59 13.81
CA HIS A 259 -30.28 6.90 14.48
C HIS A 259 -30.20 6.80 16.00
N MET A 260 -30.68 5.71 16.58
CA MET A 260 -30.62 5.46 18.02
C MET A 260 -29.33 4.74 18.46
N SER A 261 -28.45 4.39 17.51
CA SER A 261 -27.20 3.71 17.79
C SER A 261 -26.05 4.67 18.13
N PRO A 262 -24.97 4.20 18.76
CA PRO A 262 -23.74 4.97 18.92
C PRO A 262 -23.10 5.40 17.58
N ARG A 263 -23.49 4.76 16.48
CA ARG A 263 -22.99 5.01 15.12
C ARG A 263 -23.82 6.03 14.34
N ARG A 264 -24.77 6.73 14.98
CA ARG A 264 -25.67 7.70 14.34
C ARG A 264 -25.00 8.82 13.53
N THR A 265 -23.74 9.14 13.85
CA THR A 265 -22.92 10.14 13.14
C THR A 265 -22.09 9.55 12.00
N ARG A 266 -22.16 8.25 11.80
CA ARG A 266 -21.49 7.52 10.74
C ARG A 266 -22.45 7.19 9.60
N SER A 267 -21.92 6.63 8.51
CA SER A 267 -22.71 6.27 7.34
C SER A 267 -23.71 5.13 7.64
N LEU A 268 -24.94 5.26 7.16
CA LEU A 268 -25.87 4.14 6.97
C LEU A 268 -25.85 3.76 5.49
N VAL A 269 -25.14 2.71 5.15
CA VAL A 269 -25.04 2.21 3.77
C VAL A 269 -26.19 1.27 3.48
N LYS A 270 -27.03 1.62 2.51
CA LYS A 270 -28.18 0.80 2.09
C LYS A 270 -27.84 0.03 0.82
N VAL A 271 -28.23 -1.24 0.79
CA VAL A 271 -28.06 -2.11 -0.37
C VAL A 271 -29.34 -2.90 -0.57
N ASN A 272 -30.01 -2.68 -1.71
CA ASN A 272 -31.10 -3.59 -2.11
C ASN A 272 -30.49 -4.75 -2.89
N CYS A 273 -30.48 -5.93 -2.27
CA CYS A 273 -29.87 -7.13 -2.85
C CYS A 273 -30.62 -7.69 -4.06
N GLY A 274 -31.94 -7.46 -4.13
CA GLY A 274 -32.76 -7.88 -5.26
C GLY A 274 -32.61 -7.00 -6.50
N ALA A 275 -32.18 -5.74 -6.32
CA ALA A 275 -31.99 -4.80 -7.42
C ALA A 275 -30.63 -4.94 -8.14
N ILE A 276 -29.67 -5.65 -7.56
CA ILE A 276 -28.33 -5.81 -8.12
C ILE A 276 -28.25 -7.10 -8.96
N PRO A 277 -27.86 -7.03 -10.24
CA PRO A 277 -27.63 -8.25 -11.04
C PRO A 277 -26.62 -9.19 -10.34
N ALA A 278 -26.92 -10.50 -10.31
CA ALA A 278 -26.10 -11.50 -9.63
C ALA A 278 -24.61 -11.45 -10.03
N THR A 279 -24.32 -11.12 -11.30
CA THR A 279 -22.95 -10.99 -11.84
C THR A 279 -22.18 -9.80 -11.30
N LEU A 280 -22.86 -8.77 -10.78
CA LEU A 280 -22.24 -7.56 -10.23
C LEU A 280 -22.31 -7.51 -8.70
N LEU A 281 -23.10 -8.36 -8.09
CA LEU A 281 -23.39 -8.35 -6.66
C LEU A 281 -22.11 -8.42 -5.80
N GLU A 282 -21.21 -9.33 -6.16
CA GLU A 282 -19.94 -9.51 -5.45
C GLU A 282 -19.07 -8.25 -5.54
N SER A 283 -18.97 -7.69 -6.75
CA SER A 283 -18.21 -6.46 -7.00
C SER A 283 -18.83 -5.23 -6.31
N GLU A 284 -20.15 -5.16 -6.20
CA GLU A 284 -20.84 -4.08 -5.47
C GLU A 284 -20.68 -4.21 -3.96
N LEU A 285 -20.83 -5.43 -3.41
CA LEU A 285 -20.74 -5.65 -1.96
C LEU A 285 -19.31 -5.53 -1.45
N PHE A 286 -18.36 -6.20 -2.09
CA PHE A 286 -16.98 -6.35 -1.59
C PHE A 286 -15.97 -5.46 -2.34
N GLY A 287 -16.36 -4.89 -3.50
CA GLY A 287 -15.45 -4.12 -4.34
C GLY A 287 -14.53 -5.02 -5.18
N HIS A 288 -13.65 -4.40 -5.95
CA HIS A 288 -12.64 -5.10 -6.73
C HIS A 288 -11.41 -4.23 -6.99
N GLU A 289 -10.26 -4.86 -7.13
CA GLU A 289 -9.04 -4.23 -7.59
C GLU A 289 -9.03 -4.09 -9.12
N LYS A 290 -8.24 -3.12 -9.62
CA LYS A 290 -8.01 -2.98 -11.06
C LYS A 290 -7.46 -4.29 -11.64
N GLY A 291 -8.11 -4.80 -12.69
CA GLY A 291 -7.70 -6.04 -13.36
C GLY A 291 -8.26 -7.33 -12.75
N ALA A 292 -9.14 -7.27 -11.75
CA ALA A 292 -9.73 -8.44 -11.11
C ALA A 292 -10.58 -9.31 -12.09
N PHE A 293 -11.14 -8.70 -13.12
CA PHE A 293 -11.87 -9.39 -14.20
C PHE A 293 -11.82 -8.57 -15.49
N THR A 294 -12.25 -9.16 -16.62
CA THR A 294 -12.32 -8.49 -17.92
C THR A 294 -13.33 -7.34 -17.86
N GLY A 295 -12.82 -6.09 -17.84
CA GLY A 295 -13.63 -4.86 -17.67
C GLY A 295 -13.38 -4.10 -16.38
N ALA A 296 -12.61 -4.61 -15.43
CA ALA A 296 -12.18 -3.91 -14.21
C ALA A 296 -11.07 -2.89 -14.53
N LEU A 297 -11.44 -1.75 -15.12
CA LEU A 297 -10.49 -0.70 -15.54
C LEU A 297 -9.92 0.08 -14.36
N GLN A 298 -10.65 0.14 -13.23
CA GLN A 298 -10.28 0.87 -12.03
C GLN A 298 -10.65 0.05 -10.78
N ARG A 299 -10.00 0.35 -9.65
CA ARG A 299 -10.40 -0.15 -8.34
C ARG A 299 -11.78 0.40 -7.98
N ARG A 300 -12.66 -0.42 -7.42
CA ARG A 300 -13.96 -0.01 -6.88
C ARG A 300 -14.09 -0.42 -5.42
N ILE A 301 -14.45 0.54 -4.59
CA ILE A 301 -14.71 0.33 -3.17
C ILE A 301 -16.08 -0.36 -3.01
N GLY A 302 -16.13 -1.44 -2.22
CA GLY A 302 -17.35 -2.18 -1.93
C GLY A 302 -18.22 -1.52 -0.86
N ARG A 303 -19.50 -1.92 -0.81
CA ARG A 303 -20.47 -1.39 0.17
C ARG A 303 -20.07 -1.73 1.61
N PHE A 304 -19.47 -2.89 1.86
CA PHE A 304 -18.96 -3.25 3.17
C PHE A 304 -17.78 -2.35 3.59
N GLU A 305 -16.85 -2.06 2.68
CA GLU A 305 -15.75 -1.13 2.93
C GLU A 305 -16.25 0.29 3.21
N LEU A 306 -17.30 0.75 2.48
CA LEU A 306 -17.94 2.04 2.71
C LEU A 306 -18.67 2.12 4.06
N ALA A 307 -19.18 0.99 4.57
CA ALA A 307 -19.87 0.90 5.84
C ALA A 307 -18.93 0.75 7.04
N ASP A 308 -17.62 0.72 6.82
CA ASP A 308 -16.66 0.52 7.91
C ASP A 308 -16.80 1.57 9.02
N GLY A 309 -16.96 1.10 10.26
CA GLY A 309 -17.26 1.93 11.43
C GLY A 309 -18.67 2.55 11.43
N GLY A 310 -19.50 2.29 10.41
CA GLY A 310 -20.88 2.70 10.26
C GLY A 310 -21.90 1.56 10.43
N THR A 311 -22.95 1.61 9.62
CA THR A 311 -24.01 0.58 9.60
C THR A 311 -24.31 0.20 8.16
N ILE A 312 -24.44 -1.09 7.86
CA ILE A 312 -24.93 -1.57 6.57
C ILE A 312 -26.36 -2.11 6.75
N PHE A 313 -27.27 -1.73 5.85
CA PHE A 313 -28.60 -2.27 5.75
C PHE A 313 -28.74 -3.03 4.44
N LEU A 314 -28.92 -4.35 4.52
CA LEU A 314 -29.15 -5.23 3.39
C LEU A 314 -30.65 -5.48 3.27
N ASP A 315 -31.28 -4.84 2.29
CA ASP A 315 -32.68 -5.09 1.99
C ASP A 315 -32.81 -6.28 1.06
N GLU A 316 -33.91 -7.02 1.18
CA GLU A 316 -34.19 -8.22 0.40
C GLU A 316 -33.03 -9.25 0.44
N VAL A 317 -32.42 -9.41 1.62
CA VAL A 317 -31.27 -10.31 1.83
C VAL A 317 -31.55 -11.77 1.43
N GLY A 318 -32.82 -12.19 1.42
CA GLY A 318 -33.25 -13.51 0.96
C GLY A 318 -33.07 -13.75 -0.55
N GLU A 319 -32.94 -12.68 -1.34
CA GLU A 319 -32.70 -12.76 -2.79
C GLU A 319 -31.21 -13.00 -3.14
N LEU A 320 -30.33 -13.00 -2.16
CA LEU A 320 -28.92 -13.28 -2.39
C LEU A 320 -28.73 -14.72 -2.91
N PRO A 321 -27.97 -14.91 -4.01
CA PRO A 321 -27.54 -16.24 -4.46
C PRO A 321 -26.78 -16.97 -3.36
N LEU A 322 -26.93 -18.29 -3.28
CA LEU A 322 -26.31 -19.14 -2.25
C LEU A 322 -24.78 -18.93 -2.19
N ASP A 323 -24.14 -18.77 -3.33
CA ASP A 323 -22.69 -18.52 -3.43
C ASP A 323 -22.27 -17.19 -2.80
N ALA A 324 -23.13 -16.19 -2.80
CA ALA A 324 -22.89 -14.90 -2.16
C ALA A 324 -23.15 -14.92 -0.65
N GLN A 325 -24.01 -15.84 -0.17
CA GLN A 325 -24.33 -15.97 1.26
C GLN A 325 -23.20 -16.61 2.07
N VAL A 326 -22.25 -17.28 1.43
CA VAL A 326 -21.13 -17.99 2.08
C VAL A 326 -19.92 -17.07 2.32
N LYS A 327 -19.87 -15.92 1.61
CA LYS A 327 -18.81 -14.92 1.74
C LYS A 327 -19.15 -13.86 2.78
#